data_44e0438a0c11881d2df1f9019bd1f82b
#
_entry.id   44e0438a0c11881d2df1f9019bd1f82b
#
_cell.length_a   1.000
_cell.length_b   1.000
_cell.length_c   1.000
_cell.angle_alpha   90.00
_cell.angle_beta   90.00
_cell.angle_gamma   90.00
#
_symmetry.space_group_name_H-M   'P 1'
#
loop_
_entity.id
_entity.type
_entity.pdbx_description
1 polymer ?
#
loop_
_entity_poly.entity_id
_entity_poly.type
_entity_poly.pdbx_seq_one_letter_code
_entity_poly.pdbx_strand_id
1 'polypeptide(L)'
;LVVIKQKPNGSAEPAPRSFLDDNGDFERWLRRQCKVFEPALDEKHQMMKDDPFVFLRATFFRWARCIEALCPDLRGAPRVLSVGDTHIENFGTWRDAEGRLAWGVNDFDEAAIIAYPFDLVRLAASARLAPKAKEKKARAMTHVGNGDAAKALLDGYRKGLDRPRPSLLDEDASWMRTYVACTDKEREKFWVDVKKYRRKGSPLPVPPHVAAALRKNLPRDASFDHFATRTAGAGSLGRPRFVAIADWRGGQVVREAKALVPSAWDWAHRRQGKSRFLAVARGPSRAPDPHLAVERQSGFVIRRIAPDSRKINLGDHANMKLELRLLHAMGFDIGAIHAATGASGKIIEDLKKRDSDWLHAAAKAAAAAVEEDFEEWKKVKLPQ
;
A
#
# COMPACT_ATOMS: atom_id res chain seq x y z
N LEU A 1 -28.84 48.14 -33.66
CA LEU A 1 -28.74 46.94 -32.82
C LEU A 1 -27.29 46.83 -32.29
N VAL A 2 -27.09 47.26 -31.03
CA VAL A 2 -25.78 47.15 -30.36
C VAL A 2 -25.71 45.77 -29.71
N VAL A 3 -24.79 44.93 -30.20
CA VAL A 3 -24.54 43.61 -29.60
C VAL A 3 -23.56 43.81 -28.43
N ILE A 4 -24.07 43.72 -27.19
CA ILE A 4 -23.27 43.69 -25.98
C ILE A 4 -22.64 42.30 -25.86
N LYS A 5 -21.33 42.17 -26.11
CA LYS A 5 -20.57 40.97 -25.79
C LYS A 5 -20.43 40.89 -24.27
N GLN A 6 -21.17 39.98 -23.63
CA GLN A 6 -20.92 39.58 -22.24
C GLN A 6 -19.57 38.88 -22.18
N LYS A 7 -18.65 39.43 -21.35
CA LYS A 7 -17.44 38.73 -20.93
C LYS A 7 -17.86 37.49 -20.11
N PRO A 8 -17.24 36.33 -20.30
CA PRO A 8 -17.50 35.21 -19.42
C PRO A 8 -16.99 35.58 -18.02
N ASN A 9 -17.88 35.45 -17.02
CA ASN A 9 -17.53 35.52 -15.63
C ASN A 9 -16.43 34.49 -15.33
N GLY A 10 -15.23 34.97 -15.11
CA GLY A 10 -14.14 34.20 -14.56
C GLY A 10 -14.50 33.78 -13.13
N SER A 11 -15.08 32.60 -12.96
CA SER A 11 -15.05 31.94 -11.68
C SER A 11 -13.59 31.66 -11.38
N ALA A 12 -12.99 32.41 -10.45
CA ALA A 12 -11.67 32.12 -9.91
C ALA A 12 -11.67 30.64 -9.51
N GLU A 13 -10.72 29.85 -10.04
CA GLU A 13 -10.51 28.50 -9.56
C GLU A 13 -10.30 28.59 -8.05
N PRO A 14 -11.00 27.76 -7.25
CA PRO A 14 -10.83 27.79 -5.82
C PRO A 14 -9.36 27.57 -5.50
N ALA A 15 -8.80 28.41 -4.63
CA ALA A 15 -7.42 28.31 -4.18
C ALA A 15 -7.07 26.85 -3.81
N PRO A 16 -5.88 26.37 -4.17
CA PRO A 16 -5.48 25.00 -3.85
C PRO A 16 -5.60 24.78 -2.33
N ARG A 17 -6.31 23.73 -1.94
CA ARG A 17 -6.52 23.40 -0.51
C ARG A 17 -5.19 23.04 0.14
N SER A 18 -4.98 23.48 1.37
CA SER A 18 -3.80 23.11 2.16
C SER A 18 -3.79 21.60 2.46
N PHE A 19 -2.62 21.06 2.79
CA PHE A 19 -2.52 19.69 3.30
C PHE A 19 -3.33 19.51 4.59
N LEU A 20 -3.27 20.51 5.49
CA LEU A 20 -3.97 20.45 6.80
C LEU A 20 -5.47 20.36 6.65
N ASP A 21 -6.07 21.11 5.72
CA ASP A 21 -7.50 21.03 5.43
C ASP A 21 -7.90 19.63 4.96
N ASP A 22 -7.10 19.06 4.04
CA ASP A 22 -7.36 17.75 3.49
C ASP A 22 -7.18 16.64 4.53
N ASN A 23 -6.17 16.76 5.40
CA ASN A 23 -5.96 15.82 6.51
C ASN A 23 -7.14 15.84 7.49
N GLY A 24 -7.57 17.03 7.91
CA GLY A 24 -8.71 17.18 8.80
C GLY A 24 -10.01 16.63 8.20
N ASP A 25 -10.28 16.89 6.90
CA ASP A 25 -11.44 16.36 6.19
C ASP A 25 -11.41 14.83 6.10
N PHE A 26 -10.24 14.26 5.78
CA PHE A 26 -10.07 12.82 5.67
C PHE A 26 -10.25 12.13 7.01
N GLU A 27 -9.69 12.66 8.09
CA GLU A 27 -9.83 12.07 9.42
C GLU A 27 -11.25 12.13 9.95
N ARG A 28 -11.97 13.25 9.70
CA ARG A 28 -13.41 13.33 10.00
C ARG A 28 -14.21 12.28 9.23
N TRP A 29 -13.86 12.05 7.95
CA TRP A 29 -14.47 10.99 7.17
C TRP A 29 -14.11 9.60 7.72
N LEU A 30 -12.85 9.35 8.06
CA LEU A 30 -12.38 8.06 8.58
C LEU A 30 -13.11 7.68 9.87
N ARG A 31 -13.34 8.63 10.79
CA ARG A 31 -14.11 8.42 12.03
C ARG A 31 -15.56 8.02 11.77
N ARG A 32 -16.12 8.38 10.62
CA ARG A 32 -17.44 7.89 10.19
C ARG A 32 -17.42 6.49 9.58
N GLN A 33 -16.26 6.02 9.10
CA GLN A 33 -16.13 4.70 8.49
C GLN A 33 -15.81 3.60 9.51
N CYS A 34 -15.02 3.89 10.52
CA CYS A 34 -14.64 2.93 11.55
C CYS A 34 -14.39 3.60 12.90
N LYS A 35 -14.40 2.80 13.98
CA LYS A 35 -13.98 3.26 15.30
C LYS A 35 -12.47 3.48 15.32
N VAL A 36 -12.02 4.70 15.13
CA VAL A 36 -10.59 5.05 15.14
C VAL A 36 -10.00 4.82 16.53
N PHE A 37 -8.78 4.27 16.56
CA PHE A 37 -7.95 4.19 17.77
C PHE A 37 -7.04 5.42 17.82
N GLU A 38 -7.49 6.45 18.52
CA GLU A 38 -6.84 7.77 18.53
C GLU A 38 -5.35 7.71 18.92
N PRO A 39 -4.90 6.94 19.95
CA PRO A 39 -3.46 6.88 20.26
C PRO A 39 -2.60 6.38 19.10
N ALA A 40 -3.11 5.47 18.28
CA ALA A 40 -2.38 5.03 17.08
C ALA A 40 -2.45 6.06 15.95
N LEU A 41 -3.49 6.88 15.88
CA LEU A 41 -3.56 8.02 14.95
C LEU A 41 -2.56 9.10 15.34
N ASP A 42 -2.41 9.38 16.64
CA ASP A 42 -1.40 10.31 17.17
C ASP A 42 0.03 9.79 16.87
N GLU A 43 0.27 8.49 17.05
CA GLU A 43 1.54 7.85 16.64
C GLU A 43 1.80 8.05 15.14
N LYS A 44 0.77 7.90 14.30
CA LYS A 44 0.87 8.18 12.85
C LYS A 44 1.31 9.62 12.60
N HIS A 45 0.69 10.59 13.28
CA HIS A 45 1.01 12.01 13.14
C HIS A 45 2.48 12.31 13.52
N GLN A 46 2.99 11.67 14.58
CA GLN A 46 4.40 11.79 14.95
C GLN A 46 5.31 11.18 13.88
N MET A 47 5.01 9.97 13.41
CA MET A 47 5.79 9.29 12.36
C MET A 47 5.81 10.07 11.04
N MET A 48 4.74 10.77 10.70
CA MET A 48 4.66 11.62 9.50
C MET A 48 5.67 12.78 9.52
N LYS A 49 6.29 13.09 10.67
CA LYS A 49 7.35 14.11 10.78
C LYS A 49 8.76 13.55 10.58
N ASP A 50 8.93 12.24 10.49
CA ASP A 50 10.24 11.60 10.44
C ASP A 50 10.96 11.91 9.12
N ASP A 51 10.29 11.65 8.01
CA ASP A 51 10.83 11.90 6.67
C ASP A 51 9.74 11.91 5.57
N PRO A 52 10.03 12.47 4.36
CA PRO A 52 9.05 12.55 3.27
C PRO A 52 8.55 11.19 2.77
N PHE A 53 9.34 10.12 2.89
CA PHE A 53 8.91 8.80 2.47
C PHE A 53 7.87 8.20 3.43
N VAL A 54 8.05 8.37 4.75
CA VAL A 54 7.03 7.98 5.74
C VAL A 54 5.76 8.80 5.56
N PHE A 55 5.91 10.12 5.31
CA PHE A 55 4.80 11.01 5.03
C PHE A 55 4.01 10.57 3.79
N LEU A 56 4.67 10.28 2.66
CA LEU A 56 4.02 9.75 1.46
C LEU A 56 3.17 8.52 1.79
N ARG A 57 3.71 7.54 2.52
CA ARG A 57 3.02 6.31 2.89
C ARG A 57 1.80 6.53 3.79
N ALA A 58 1.82 7.58 4.58
CA ALA A 58 0.74 7.92 5.51
C ALA A 58 -0.38 8.74 4.85
N THR A 59 -0.16 9.33 3.67
CA THR A 59 -1.00 10.39 3.09
C THR A 59 -1.55 10.07 1.70
N PHE A 60 -1.92 8.82 1.44
CA PHE A 60 -2.53 8.45 0.15
C PHE A 60 -3.80 9.26 -0.15
N PHE A 61 -4.56 9.65 0.86
CA PHE A 61 -5.74 10.50 0.69
C PHE A 61 -5.42 11.85 0.02
N ARG A 62 -4.27 12.45 0.36
CA ARG A 62 -3.80 13.70 -0.25
C ARG A 62 -3.37 13.46 -1.70
N TRP A 63 -2.61 12.38 -1.94
CA TRP A 63 -2.28 11.92 -3.27
C TRP A 63 -3.52 11.76 -4.16
N ALA A 64 -4.51 11.02 -3.68
CA ALA A 64 -5.75 10.76 -4.41
C ALA A 64 -6.51 12.05 -4.80
N ARG A 65 -6.37 13.12 -4.01
CA ARG A 65 -7.01 14.41 -4.26
C ARG A 65 -6.25 15.28 -5.26
N CYS A 66 -4.92 15.18 -5.29
CA CYS A 66 -4.07 16.14 -6.01
C CYS A 66 -3.50 15.60 -7.32
N ILE A 67 -3.32 14.28 -7.49
CA ILE A 67 -2.53 13.72 -8.58
C ILE A 67 -3.09 14.00 -9.97
N GLU A 68 -4.41 14.04 -10.15
CA GLU A 68 -5.03 14.35 -11.44
C GLU A 68 -4.81 15.81 -11.86
N ALA A 69 -4.67 16.73 -10.92
CA ALA A 69 -4.33 18.13 -11.19
C ALA A 69 -2.82 18.31 -11.40
N LEU A 70 -2.00 17.56 -10.67
CA LEU A 70 -0.54 17.62 -10.77
C LEU A 70 -0.02 17.00 -12.08
N CYS A 71 -0.70 15.97 -12.58
CA CYS A 71 -0.33 15.25 -13.82
C CYS A 71 -1.54 15.18 -14.77
N PRO A 72 -1.99 16.33 -15.33
CA PRO A 72 -3.22 16.39 -16.13
C PRO A 72 -3.15 15.52 -17.40
N ASP A 73 -1.99 15.39 -18.02
CA ASP A 73 -1.76 14.59 -19.22
C ASP A 73 -1.93 13.08 -19.00
N LEU A 74 -1.88 12.63 -17.74
CA LEU A 74 -2.08 11.23 -17.37
C LEU A 74 -3.54 10.89 -17.06
N ARG A 75 -4.38 11.90 -16.83
CA ARG A 75 -5.77 11.75 -16.39
C ARG A 75 -6.64 10.99 -17.40
N GLY A 76 -6.38 11.17 -18.70
CA GLY A 76 -7.10 10.53 -19.81
C GLY A 76 -6.69 9.09 -20.11
N ALA A 77 -5.69 8.55 -19.44
CA ALA A 77 -5.20 7.20 -19.66
C ALA A 77 -6.24 6.11 -19.32
N PRO A 78 -6.12 4.90 -19.89
CA PRO A 78 -6.98 3.77 -19.54
C PRO A 78 -7.11 3.54 -18.04
N ARG A 79 -8.35 3.45 -17.56
CA ARG A 79 -8.64 3.18 -16.14
C ARG A 79 -8.71 1.67 -15.90
N VAL A 80 -8.07 1.24 -14.86
CA VAL A 80 -7.93 -0.18 -14.50
C VAL A 80 -8.18 -0.38 -13.01
N LEU A 81 -8.35 -1.63 -12.61
CA LEU A 81 -8.31 -2.01 -11.20
C LEU A 81 -6.88 -1.86 -10.70
N SER A 82 -6.63 -0.80 -9.95
CA SER A 82 -5.33 -0.38 -9.44
C SER A 82 -5.18 -0.69 -7.97
N VAL A 83 -3.94 -0.75 -7.51
CA VAL A 83 -3.57 -0.92 -6.10
C VAL A 83 -3.87 0.36 -5.31
N GLY A 84 -3.60 1.53 -5.91
CA GLY A 84 -3.77 2.85 -5.31
C GLY A 84 -2.56 3.28 -4.49
N ASP A 85 -2.39 2.77 -3.28
CA ASP A 85 -1.26 3.13 -2.41
C ASP A 85 0.01 2.33 -2.72
N THR A 86 0.51 2.46 -3.95
CA THR A 86 1.76 1.81 -4.37
C THR A 86 2.97 2.56 -3.82
N HIS A 87 3.84 1.85 -3.14
CA HIS A 87 5.13 2.35 -2.68
C HIS A 87 6.09 1.18 -2.44
N ILE A 88 7.41 1.43 -2.40
CA ILE A 88 8.41 0.34 -2.34
C ILE A 88 8.26 -0.59 -1.15
N GLU A 89 7.68 -0.13 -0.04
CA GLU A 89 7.42 -0.97 1.12
C GLU A 89 6.01 -1.60 1.14
N ASN A 90 5.22 -1.48 0.06
CA ASN A 90 3.96 -2.20 -0.07
C ASN A 90 4.13 -3.59 -0.71
N PHE A 91 5.35 -4.03 -0.91
CA PHE A 91 5.66 -5.36 -1.44
C PHE A 91 6.19 -6.27 -0.35
N GLY A 92 5.81 -7.53 -0.41
CA GLY A 92 6.23 -8.52 0.57
C GLY A 92 5.95 -9.94 0.12
N THR A 93 6.20 -10.89 1.02
CA THR A 93 6.02 -12.31 0.78
C THR A 93 4.83 -12.87 1.54
N TRP A 94 4.25 -13.93 1.01
CA TRP A 94 3.24 -14.77 1.65
C TRP A 94 3.32 -16.19 1.09
N ARG A 95 2.67 -17.14 1.77
CA ARG A 95 2.53 -18.49 1.22
C ARG A 95 1.15 -18.66 0.58
N ASP A 96 1.15 -19.22 -0.61
CA ASP A 96 -0.05 -19.56 -1.35
C ASP A 96 -0.72 -20.85 -0.84
N ALA A 97 -1.72 -21.35 -1.57
CA ALA A 97 -2.46 -22.55 -1.21
C ALA A 97 -1.60 -23.82 -1.26
N GLU A 98 -0.58 -23.87 -2.09
CA GLU A 98 0.37 -24.97 -2.22
C GLU A 98 1.60 -24.81 -1.31
N GLY A 99 1.60 -23.80 -0.44
CA GLY A 99 2.72 -23.51 0.45
C GLY A 99 3.91 -22.84 -0.22
N ARG A 100 3.84 -22.48 -1.53
CA ARG A 100 4.90 -21.83 -2.27
C ARG A 100 5.06 -20.39 -1.80
N LEU A 101 6.29 -19.90 -1.74
CA LEU A 101 6.57 -18.52 -1.34
C LEU A 101 6.34 -17.58 -2.51
N ALA A 102 5.26 -16.82 -2.47
CA ALA A 102 4.93 -15.79 -3.44
C ALA A 102 5.42 -14.41 -2.97
N TRP A 103 5.68 -13.52 -3.92
CA TRP A 103 6.06 -12.14 -3.68
C TRP A 103 5.27 -11.18 -4.56
N GLY A 104 5.03 -9.98 -4.06
CA GLY A 104 4.35 -8.90 -4.78
C GLY A 104 3.70 -7.92 -3.80
N VAL A 105 2.79 -7.09 -4.32
CA VAL A 105 1.94 -6.22 -3.49
C VAL A 105 1.13 -7.06 -2.52
N ASN A 106 1.11 -6.68 -1.25
CA ASN A 106 0.41 -7.42 -0.19
C ASN A 106 -0.58 -6.59 0.64
N ASP A 107 -0.78 -5.31 0.31
CA ASP A 107 -1.81 -4.45 0.92
C ASP A 107 -2.61 -3.76 -0.18
N PHE A 108 -3.93 -3.99 -0.20
CA PHE A 108 -4.87 -3.55 -1.22
C PHE A 108 -6.01 -2.71 -0.64
N ASP A 109 -5.81 -2.11 0.53
CA ASP A 109 -6.84 -1.30 1.21
C ASP A 109 -7.33 -0.15 0.34
N GLU A 110 -6.45 0.42 -0.47
CA GLU A 110 -6.71 1.57 -1.32
C GLU A 110 -7.04 1.21 -2.78
N ALA A 111 -7.32 -0.08 -3.05
CA ALA A 111 -7.65 -0.53 -4.40
C ALA A 111 -8.89 0.18 -4.96
N ALA A 112 -8.75 0.74 -6.16
CA ALA A 112 -9.80 1.51 -6.83
C ALA A 112 -9.67 1.43 -8.37
N ILE A 113 -10.66 1.98 -9.10
CA ILE A 113 -10.56 2.13 -10.56
C ILE A 113 -9.88 3.46 -10.86
N ILE A 114 -8.61 3.40 -11.24
CA ILE A 114 -7.72 4.56 -11.40
C ILE A 114 -7.07 4.50 -12.80
N ALA A 115 -6.66 5.64 -13.35
CA ALA A 115 -5.83 5.66 -14.55
C ALA A 115 -4.49 4.96 -14.26
N TYR A 116 -4.12 3.98 -15.08
CA TYR A 116 -2.99 3.08 -14.81
C TYR A 116 -1.67 3.78 -14.49
N PRO A 117 -1.34 4.97 -15.06
CA PRO A 117 -0.08 5.61 -14.78
C PRO A 117 0.09 6.03 -13.31
N PHE A 118 -1.00 6.28 -12.59
CA PHE A 118 -0.90 6.81 -11.25
C PHE A 118 -0.32 5.80 -10.24
N ASP A 119 -0.55 4.51 -10.41
CA ASP A 119 0.16 3.50 -9.60
C ASP A 119 1.68 3.54 -9.86
N LEU A 120 2.09 3.70 -11.12
CA LEU A 120 3.50 3.78 -11.51
C LEU A 120 4.15 5.08 -11.00
N VAL A 121 3.47 6.22 -11.14
CA VAL A 121 3.96 7.52 -10.67
C VAL A 121 4.16 7.50 -9.16
N ARG A 122 3.20 6.96 -8.40
CA ARG A 122 3.30 6.86 -6.95
C ARG A 122 4.45 5.94 -6.52
N LEU A 123 4.60 4.79 -7.16
CA LEU A 123 5.70 3.88 -6.89
C LEU A 123 7.06 4.51 -7.20
N ALA A 124 7.19 5.18 -8.36
CA ALA A 124 8.42 5.87 -8.74
C ALA A 124 8.73 7.07 -7.82
N ALA A 125 7.71 7.83 -7.40
CA ALA A 125 7.87 8.91 -6.41
C ALA A 125 8.35 8.36 -5.06
N SER A 126 7.81 7.22 -4.62
CA SER A 126 8.23 6.56 -3.37
C SER A 126 9.69 6.10 -3.43
N ALA A 127 10.13 5.54 -4.57
CA ALA A 127 11.53 5.16 -4.79
C ALA A 127 12.46 6.40 -4.76
N ARG A 128 12.00 7.52 -5.34
CA ARG A 128 12.74 8.79 -5.36
C ARG A 128 12.90 9.41 -3.96
N LEU A 129 11.89 9.28 -3.09
CA LEU A 129 11.92 9.82 -1.73
C LEU A 129 12.68 8.93 -0.74
N ALA A 130 12.78 7.62 -1.01
CA ALA A 130 13.42 6.66 -0.12
C ALA A 130 14.88 7.02 0.28
N PRO A 131 15.76 7.51 -0.62
CA PRO A 131 17.13 7.88 -0.27
C PRO A 131 17.24 9.04 0.73
N LYS A 132 16.21 9.85 0.86
CA LYS A 132 16.17 11.02 1.75
C LYS A 132 15.77 10.67 3.18
N ALA A 133 15.38 9.45 3.42
CA ALA A 133 14.94 9.01 4.72
C ALA A 133 16.08 8.87 5.72
N LYS A 134 15.88 9.36 6.92
CA LYS A 134 16.87 9.39 8.00
C LYS A 134 17.06 8.05 8.74
N GLU A 135 16.21 7.09 8.54
CA GLU A 135 16.31 5.80 9.22
C GLU A 135 17.55 5.01 8.77
N LYS A 136 18.29 4.49 9.75
CA LYS A 136 19.49 3.64 9.58
C LYS A 136 19.21 2.25 8.95
N LYS A 137 17.94 1.86 8.74
CA LYS A 137 17.62 0.61 8.05
C LYS A 137 17.85 0.82 6.57
N ALA A 138 18.69 -0.04 5.99
CA ALA A 138 18.99 -0.04 4.57
C ALA A 138 17.70 -0.03 3.75
N ARG A 139 17.41 1.08 3.11
CA ARG A 139 16.30 1.22 2.18
C ARG A 139 16.77 0.76 0.81
N ALA A 140 15.90 0.07 0.12
CA ALA A 140 16.27 -0.63 -1.10
C ALA A 140 16.61 0.26 -2.32
N MET A 141 16.57 1.61 -2.19
CA MET A 141 16.65 2.50 -3.37
C MET A 141 17.64 3.65 -3.16
N THR A 142 18.87 3.33 -2.74
CA THR A 142 19.88 4.34 -2.44
C THR A 142 20.96 4.51 -3.52
N HIS A 143 21.10 3.51 -4.41
CA HIS A 143 22.18 3.45 -5.41
C HIS A 143 21.71 3.71 -6.84
N VAL A 144 20.38 3.75 -7.07
CA VAL A 144 19.80 3.91 -8.40
C VAL A 144 19.46 5.35 -8.69
N GLY A 145 19.88 5.85 -9.86
CA GLY A 145 19.43 7.14 -10.39
C GLY A 145 17.92 7.15 -10.69
N ASN A 146 17.27 8.28 -10.48
CA ASN A 146 15.81 8.39 -10.62
C ASN A 146 15.29 8.07 -12.03
N GLY A 147 16.09 8.36 -13.09
CA GLY A 147 15.76 8.00 -14.47
C GLY A 147 15.82 6.48 -14.68
N ASP A 148 16.88 5.84 -14.18
CA ASP A 148 17.04 4.39 -14.25
C ASP A 148 15.97 3.64 -13.45
N ALA A 149 15.57 4.20 -12.30
CA ALA A 149 14.46 3.68 -11.51
C ALA A 149 13.15 3.66 -12.32
N ALA A 150 12.79 4.78 -12.95
CA ALA A 150 11.59 4.89 -13.78
C ALA A 150 11.63 3.91 -14.97
N LYS A 151 12.78 3.79 -15.64
CA LYS A 151 12.99 2.86 -16.75
C LYS A 151 12.81 1.40 -16.31
N ALA A 152 13.47 1.00 -15.21
CA ALA A 152 13.36 -0.37 -14.68
C ALA A 152 11.91 -0.72 -14.30
N LEU A 153 11.17 0.21 -13.68
CA LEU A 153 9.74 0.06 -13.39
C LEU A 153 8.91 -0.14 -14.65
N LEU A 154 9.10 0.70 -15.69
CA LEU A 154 8.36 0.60 -16.94
C LEU A 154 8.66 -0.68 -17.71
N ASP A 155 9.93 -1.12 -17.74
CA ASP A 155 10.32 -2.36 -18.41
C ASP A 155 9.69 -3.58 -17.72
N GLY A 156 9.66 -3.59 -16.39
CA GLY A 156 8.95 -4.60 -15.63
C GLY A 156 7.44 -4.56 -15.88
N TYR A 157 6.85 -3.38 -15.86
CA TYR A 157 5.43 -3.16 -16.08
C TYR A 157 4.96 -3.70 -17.45
N ARG A 158 5.68 -3.38 -18.52
CA ARG A 158 5.39 -3.90 -19.86
C ARG A 158 5.42 -5.44 -19.92
N LYS A 159 6.41 -6.06 -19.27
CA LYS A 159 6.49 -7.52 -19.17
C LYS A 159 5.34 -8.12 -18.35
N GLY A 160 4.93 -7.46 -17.27
CA GLY A 160 3.78 -7.88 -16.47
C GLY A 160 2.45 -7.79 -17.22
N LEU A 161 2.29 -6.79 -18.11
CA LEU A 161 1.13 -6.68 -19.01
C LEU A 161 1.12 -7.78 -20.07
N ASP A 162 2.28 -8.15 -20.60
CA ASP A 162 2.44 -9.16 -21.67
C ASP A 162 2.22 -10.57 -21.14
N ARG A 163 2.81 -10.89 -20.00
CA ARG A 163 2.79 -12.23 -19.39
C ARG A 163 2.41 -12.18 -17.92
N PRO A 164 1.13 -11.86 -17.61
CA PRO A 164 0.68 -11.69 -16.23
C PRO A 164 0.69 -13.03 -15.48
N ARG A 165 1.45 -13.09 -14.38
CA ARG A 165 1.57 -14.26 -13.51
C ARG A 165 2.05 -13.83 -12.12
N PRO A 166 1.85 -14.65 -11.06
CA PRO A 166 2.47 -14.39 -9.77
C PRO A 166 3.99 -14.54 -9.85
N SER A 167 4.72 -13.82 -9.01
CA SER A 167 6.16 -14.04 -8.80
C SER A 167 6.35 -15.08 -7.70
N LEU A 168 6.90 -16.25 -8.05
CA LEU A 168 7.18 -17.35 -7.13
C LEU A 168 8.68 -17.40 -6.85
N LEU A 169 9.06 -17.34 -5.57
CA LEU A 169 10.48 -17.19 -5.20
C LEU A 169 11.30 -18.45 -5.52
N ASP A 170 10.67 -19.60 -5.59
CA ASP A 170 11.34 -20.87 -5.89
C ASP A 170 11.49 -21.11 -7.40
N GLU A 171 10.78 -20.34 -8.24
CA GLU A 171 10.76 -20.51 -9.70
C GLU A 171 11.41 -19.33 -10.41
N ASP A 172 10.72 -18.17 -10.46
CA ASP A 172 11.14 -17.03 -11.29
C ASP A 172 11.94 -15.98 -10.54
N ALA A 173 11.82 -15.93 -9.22
CA ALA A 173 12.38 -14.88 -8.37
C ALA A 173 13.31 -15.43 -7.28
N SER A 174 13.97 -16.56 -7.57
CA SER A 174 14.88 -17.24 -6.63
C SER A 174 15.98 -16.33 -6.06
N TRP A 175 16.43 -15.33 -6.80
CA TRP A 175 17.38 -14.33 -6.35
C TRP A 175 16.91 -13.52 -5.14
N MET A 176 15.58 -13.40 -4.92
CA MET A 176 15.01 -12.71 -3.76
C MET A 176 15.10 -13.54 -2.47
N ARG A 177 15.25 -14.86 -2.56
CA ARG A 177 15.23 -15.75 -1.39
C ARG A 177 16.22 -15.33 -0.32
N THR A 178 17.42 -14.95 -0.70
CA THR A 178 18.47 -14.48 0.22
C THR A 178 18.04 -13.27 1.04
N TYR A 179 17.16 -12.41 0.49
CA TYR A 179 16.73 -11.16 1.12
C TYR A 179 15.41 -11.27 1.86
N VAL A 180 14.66 -12.34 1.65
CA VAL A 180 13.34 -12.55 2.31
C VAL A 180 13.33 -13.81 3.18
N ALA A 181 14.36 -14.65 3.14
CA ALA A 181 14.46 -15.80 4.00
C ALA A 181 14.40 -15.39 5.48
N CYS A 182 13.52 -16.05 6.23
CA CYS A 182 13.39 -15.79 7.66
C CYS A 182 14.51 -16.51 8.41
N THR A 183 15.42 -15.78 9.02
CA THR A 183 16.44 -16.34 9.90
C THR A 183 15.82 -16.87 11.18
N ASP A 184 16.50 -17.80 11.87
CA ASP A 184 16.01 -18.35 13.15
C ASP A 184 15.82 -17.25 14.21
N LYS A 185 16.74 -16.29 14.28
CA LYS A 185 16.62 -15.13 15.17
C LYS A 185 15.37 -14.29 14.90
N GLU A 186 15.01 -14.08 13.64
CA GLU A 186 13.83 -13.31 13.26
C GLU A 186 12.55 -14.11 13.49
N ARG A 187 12.59 -15.43 13.30
CA ARG A 187 11.52 -16.35 13.65
C ARG A 187 11.24 -16.35 15.13
N GLU A 188 12.30 -16.46 15.94
CA GLU A 188 12.21 -16.37 17.39
C GLU A 188 11.63 -15.02 17.83
N LYS A 189 12.14 -13.92 17.28
CA LYS A 189 11.63 -12.57 17.55
C LYS A 189 10.14 -12.46 17.24
N PHE A 190 9.67 -12.99 16.12
CA PHE A 190 8.26 -12.99 15.75
C PHE A 190 7.41 -13.65 16.85
N TRP A 191 7.79 -14.83 17.32
CA TRP A 191 7.05 -15.54 18.36
C TRP A 191 7.16 -14.86 19.72
N VAL A 192 8.29 -14.25 20.05
CA VAL A 192 8.42 -13.39 21.25
C VAL A 192 7.44 -12.22 21.18
N ASP A 193 7.31 -11.57 20.02
CA ASP A 193 6.38 -10.47 19.84
C ASP A 193 4.91 -10.95 19.90
N VAL A 194 4.58 -12.12 19.38
CA VAL A 194 3.25 -12.76 19.54
C VAL A 194 2.94 -13.00 21.03
N LYS A 195 3.89 -13.51 21.81
CA LYS A 195 3.72 -13.71 23.26
C LYS A 195 3.49 -12.41 24.04
N LYS A 196 4.02 -11.28 23.57
CA LYS A 196 3.77 -9.96 24.19
C LYS A 196 2.30 -9.53 24.11
N TYR A 197 1.56 -9.97 23.13
CA TYR A 197 0.13 -9.67 23.03
C TYR A 197 -0.66 -10.22 24.23
N ARG A 198 -0.26 -11.35 24.81
CA ARG A 198 -0.84 -11.89 26.03
C ARG A 198 -0.67 -10.94 27.23
N ARG A 199 0.52 -10.33 27.35
CA ARG A 199 0.91 -9.57 28.54
C ARG A 199 0.31 -8.17 28.58
N LYS A 200 0.09 -7.54 27.42
CA LYS A 200 -0.31 -6.14 27.33
C LYS A 200 -1.84 -5.93 27.45
N GLY A 201 -2.63 -7.00 27.37
CA GLY A 201 -4.07 -6.86 27.24
C GLY A 201 -4.45 -6.19 25.93
N SER A 202 -5.74 -5.99 25.70
CA SER A 202 -6.23 -5.26 24.54
C SER A 202 -6.72 -3.88 24.97
N PRO A 203 -6.09 -2.77 24.53
CA PRO A 203 -6.58 -1.43 24.82
C PRO A 203 -7.93 -1.13 24.16
N LEU A 204 -8.35 -1.96 23.18
CA LEU A 204 -9.66 -1.92 22.57
C LEU A 204 -10.33 -3.30 22.74
N PRO A 205 -11.58 -3.34 23.23
CA PRO A 205 -12.35 -4.58 23.22
C PRO A 205 -12.58 -5.05 21.79
N VAL A 206 -12.38 -6.33 21.53
CA VAL A 206 -12.64 -6.91 20.22
C VAL A 206 -14.17 -7.01 20.02
N PRO A 207 -14.73 -6.38 18.97
CA PRO A 207 -16.16 -6.45 18.72
C PRO A 207 -16.62 -7.91 18.52
N PRO A 208 -17.80 -8.33 19.02
CA PRO A 208 -18.25 -9.72 18.93
C PRO A 208 -18.24 -10.31 17.52
N HIS A 209 -18.65 -9.52 16.52
CA HIS A 209 -18.64 -9.94 15.11
C HIS A 209 -17.21 -10.15 14.56
N VAL A 210 -16.24 -9.35 15.00
CA VAL A 210 -14.81 -9.50 14.62
C VAL A 210 -14.22 -10.73 15.31
N ALA A 211 -14.54 -10.93 16.58
CA ALA A 211 -14.13 -12.12 17.34
C ALA A 211 -14.66 -13.41 16.67
N ALA A 212 -15.93 -13.42 16.27
CA ALA A 212 -16.53 -14.54 15.53
C ALA A 212 -15.81 -14.78 14.18
N ALA A 213 -15.55 -13.72 13.41
CA ALA A 213 -14.84 -13.82 12.13
C ALA A 213 -13.42 -14.36 12.31
N LEU A 214 -12.67 -13.88 13.31
CA LEU A 214 -11.34 -14.38 13.63
C LEU A 214 -11.37 -15.87 14.02
N ARG A 215 -12.29 -16.28 14.90
CA ARG A 215 -12.44 -17.69 15.30
C ARG A 215 -12.77 -18.59 14.12
N LYS A 216 -13.69 -18.18 13.25
CA LYS A 216 -14.08 -18.92 12.03
C LYS A 216 -12.90 -19.17 11.09
N ASN A 217 -11.90 -18.28 11.09
CA ASN A 217 -10.71 -18.37 10.24
C ASN A 217 -9.53 -19.11 10.90
N LEU A 218 -9.64 -19.53 12.16
CA LEU A 218 -8.70 -20.46 12.78
C LEU A 218 -8.93 -21.89 12.26
N PRO A 219 -7.92 -22.78 12.34
CA PRO A 219 -8.16 -24.20 12.09
C PRO A 219 -9.27 -24.76 13.00
N ARG A 220 -10.07 -25.69 12.48
CA ARG A 220 -11.27 -26.20 13.19
C ARG A 220 -10.98 -26.79 14.56
N ASP A 221 -9.86 -27.48 14.68
CA ASP A 221 -9.35 -28.17 15.86
C ASP A 221 -8.34 -27.36 16.68
N ALA A 222 -8.20 -26.05 16.39
CA ALA A 222 -7.33 -25.17 17.15
C ALA A 222 -7.95 -24.82 18.51
N SER A 223 -7.14 -24.93 19.56
CA SER A 223 -7.49 -24.43 20.89
C SER A 223 -7.29 -22.93 20.92
N PHE A 224 -8.40 -22.17 20.98
CA PHE A 224 -8.34 -20.71 21.05
C PHE A 224 -7.70 -20.27 22.37
N ASP A 225 -6.72 -19.38 22.29
CA ASP A 225 -6.01 -18.84 23.44
C ASP A 225 -6.57 -17.46 23.83
N HIS A 226 -6.33 -16.43 23.00
CA HIS A 226 -6.79 -15.06 23.32
C HIS A 226 -6.88 -14.16 22.11
N PHE A 227 -7.56 -13.03 22.31
CA PHE A 227 -7.53 -11.88 21.40
C PHE A 227 -6.63 -10.77 21.92
N ALA A 228 -6.04 -10.00 21.00
CA ALA A 228 -5.30 -8.77 21.33
C ALA A 228 -5.47 -7.72 20.25
N THR A 229 -5.19 -6.46 20.61
CA THR A 229 -5.03 -5.36 19.65
C THR A 229 -3.62 -5.37 19.09
N ARG A 230 -3.48 -5.07 17.81
CA ARG A 230 -2.18 -4.94 17.14
C ARG A 230 -2.03 -3.58 16.49
N THR A 231 -0.92 -2.91 16.70
CA THR A 231 -0.53 -1.68 15.99
C THR A 231 0.51 -2.03 14.94
N ALA A 232 0.25 -1.72 13.67
CA ALA A 232 1.17 -1.99 12.58
C ALA A 232 0.81 -1.22 11.30
N GLY A 233 1.84 -0.82 10.52
CA GLY A 233 1.72 -0.24 9.19
C GLY A 233 1.37 1.26 9.21
N ALA A 234 2.32 2.15 8.84
CA ALA A 234 2.18 3.61 8.91
C ALA A 234 0.90 4.14 8.23
N GLY A 235 0.56 3.67 7.03
CA GLY A 235 -0.60 4.15 6.27
C GLY A 235 -1.96 3.85 6.93
N SER A 236 -2.05 2.77 7.71
CA SER A 236 -3.30 2.34 8.35
C SER A 236 -3.34 2.48 9.87
N LEU A 237 -2.37 3.19 10.47
CA LEU A 237 -2.43 3.56 11.89
C LEU A 237 -3.70 4.35 12.17
N GLY A 238 -4.30 4.11 13.34
CA GLY A 238 -5.62 4.61 13.71
C GLY A 238 -6.77 3.69 13.29
N ARG A 239 -6.64 2.87 12.23
CA ARG A 239 -7.66 1.85 11.89
C ARG A 239 -7.55 0.66 12.85
N PRO A 240 -8.65 0.16 13.44
CA PRO A 240 -8.60 -0.92 14.41
C PRO A 240 -8.03 -2.20 13.79
N ARG A 241 -7.18 -2.87 14.54
CA ARG A 241 -6.54 -4.13 14.20
C ARG A 241 -6.56 -5.07 15.39
N PHE A 242 -7.01 -6.28 15.16
CA PHE A 242 -7.11 -7.31 16.18
C PHE A 242 -6.39 -8.58 15.72
N VAL A 243 -5.88 -9.34 16.66
CA VAL A 243 -5.33 -10.68 16.40
C VAL A 243 -6.03 -11.71 17.25
N ALA A 244 -6.22 -12.90 16.69
CA ALA A 244 -6.55 -14.12 17.44
C ALA A 244 -5.33 -15.02 17.42
N ILE A 245 -4.99 -15.56 18.58
CA ILE A 245 -3.92 -16.52 18.77
C ILE A 245 -4.57 -17.81 19.24
N ALA A 246 -4.11 -18.92 18.69
CA ALA A 246 -4.59 -20.25 19.05
C ALA A 246 -3.46 -21.27 19.00
N ASP A 247 -3.53 -22.30 19.82
CA ASP A 247 -2.64 -23.45 19.77
C ASP A 247 -3.23 -24.48 18.80
N TRP A 248 -2.42 -25.00 17.90
CA TRP A 248 -2.82 -26.00 16.93
C TRP A 248 -1.67 -26.96 16.62
N ARG A 249 -1.90 -28.25 16.85
CA ARG A 249 -0.97 -29.35 16.53
C ARG A 249 0.47 -29.08 16.97
N GLY A 250 0.64 -28.66 18.23
CA GLY A 250 1.95 -28.45 18.85
C GLY A 250 2.61 -27.10 18.58
N GLY A 251 1.93 -26.18 17.89
CA GLY A 251 2.42 -24.83 17.64
C GLY A 251 1.33 -23.77 17.67
N GLN A 252 1.73 -22.49 17.63
CA GLN A 252 0.78 -21.38 17.60
C GLN A 252 0.42 -20.98 16.18
N VAL A 253 -0.83 -20.60 15.96
CA VAL A 253 -1.34 -19.96 14.75
C VAL A 253 -1.93 -18.60 15.06
N VAL A 254 -1.75 -17.65 14.17
CA VAL A 254 -2.20 -16.28 14.36
C VAL A 254 -3.04 -15.83 13.16
N ARG A 255 -4.18 -15.20 13.46
CA ARG A 255 -5.01 -14.51 12.46
C ARG A 255 -5.14 -13.04 12.83
N GLU A 256 -5.05 -12.18 11.86
CA GLU A 256 -5.25 -10.74 12.00
C GLU A 256 -6.57 -10.34 11.35
N ALA A 257 -7.34 -9.49 12.02
CA ALA A 257 -8.44 -8.72 11.45
C ALA A 257 -8.03 -7.26 11.38
N LYS A 258 -8.02 -6.66 10.19
CA LYS A 258 -7.72 -5.25 9.93
C LYS A 258 -8.97 -4.57 9.42
N ALA A 259 -9.37 -3.44 10.02
CA ALA A 259 -10.52 -2.68 9.52
C ALA A 259 -10.29 -2.23 8.08
N LEU A 260 -11.26 -2.53 7.22
CA LEU A 260 -11.28 -2.18 5.81
C LEU A 260 -12.32 -1.08 5.60
N VAL A 261 -11.85 0.09 5.19
CA VAL A 261 -12.69 1.23 4.83
C VAL A 261 -12.68 1.43 3.31
N PRO A 262 -13.63 2.16 2.72
CA PRO A 262 -13.56 2.53 1.31
C PRO A 262 -12.23 3.20 0.98
N SER A 263 -11.75 3.07 -0.27
CA SER A 263 -10.51 3.70 -0.71
C SER A 263 -10.56 5.22 -0.57
N ALA A 264 -9.47 5.82 -0.14
CA ALA A 264 -9.31 7.27 -0.13
C ALA A 264 -9.41 7.88 -1.54
N TRP A 265 -9.19 7.10 -2.59
CA TRP A 265 -9.50 7.50 -3.97
C TRP A 265 -10.99 7.78 -4.16
N ASP A 266 -11.86 6.86 -3.71
CA ASP A 266 -13.30 7.04 -3.81
C ASP A 266 -13.78 8.22 -2.95
N TRP A 267 -13.18 8.43 -1.76
CA TRP A 267 -13.43 9.61 -0.92
C TRP A 267 -13.04 10.91 -1.62
N ALA A 268 -11.84 10.99 -2.20
CA ALA A 268 -11.34 12.18 -2.88
C ALA A 268 -12.24 12.60 -4.06
N HIS A 269 -12.82 11.61 -4.75
CA HIS A 269 -13.70 11.80 -5.92
C HIS A 269 -15.19 11.76 -5.59
N ARG A 270 -15.56 11.81 -4.30
CA ARG A 270 -16.96 11.80 -3.83
C ARG A 270 -17.78 10.63 -4.37
N ARG A 271 -17.16 9.46 -4.50
CA ARG A 271 -17.80 8.23 -4.97
C ARG A 271 -18.22 7.37 -3.79
N GLN A 272 -19.37 6.69 -3.93
CA GLN A 272 -19.72 5.60 -3.02
C GLN A 272 -18.97 4.35 -3.45
N GLY A 273 -17.78 4.13 -2.84
CA GLY A 273 -16.91 3.00 -3.18
C GLY A 273 -17.26 1.76 -2.37
N LYS A 274 -17.30 0.61 -3.06
CA LYS A 274 -17.16 -0.70 -2.40
C LYS A 274 -15.70 -1.10 -2.43
N SER A 275 -15.18 -1.65 -1.33
CA SER A 275 -13.81 -2.14 -1.31
C SER A 275 -13.54 -3.13 -2.45
N ARG A 276 -12.45 -2.91 -3.17
CA ARG A 276 -11.97 -3.77 -4.24
C ARG A 276 -10.80 -4.66 -3.80
N PHE A 277 -10.56 -4.74 -2.50
CA PHE A 277 -9.47 -5.52 -1.91
C PHE A 277 -9.38 -6.93 -2.50
N LEU A 278 -10.45 -7.73 -2.41
CA LEU A 278 -10.44 -9.11 -2.90
C LEU A 278 -10.35 -9.20 -4.42
N ALA A 279 -10.87 -8.22 -5.17
CA ALA A 279 -10.78 -8.22 -6.61
C ALA A 279 -9.32 -8.14 -7.09
N VAL A 280 -8.48 -7.38 -6.40
CA VAL A 280 -7.03 -7.35 -6.65
C VAL A 280 -6.35 -8.57 -6.05
N ALA A 281 -6.55 -8.85 -4.76
CA ALA A 281 -5.82 -9.88 -4.03
C ALA A 281 -6.02 -11.30 -4.60
N ARG A 282 -7.17 -11.56 -5.22
CA ARG A 282 -7.55 -12.84 -5.84
C ARG A 282 -7.66 -12.75 -7.36
N GLY A 283 -7.06 -11.74 -7.96
CA GLY A 283 -7.01 -11.59 -9.42
C GLY A 283 -6.33 -12.79 -10.09
N PRO A 284 -6.56 -13.02 -11.40
CA PRO A 284 -6.08 -14.21 -12.10
C PRO A 284 -4.55 -14.33 -12.15
N SER A 285 -3.81 -13.22 -11.99
CA SER A 285 -2.34 -13.20 -11.91
C SER A 285 -1.80 -13.27 -10.48
N ARG A 286 -2.64 -13.65 -9.51
CA ARG A 286 -2.25 -13.72 -8.08
C ARG A 286 -2.22 -15.17 -7.60
N ALA A 287 -1.40 -15.44 -6.60
CA ALA A 287 -1.38 -16.69 -5.84
C ALA A 287 -1.69 -16.37 -4.38
N PRO A 288 -2.98 -16.13 -4.03
CA PRO A 288 -3.35 -15.59 -2.72
C PRO A 288 -3.12 -16.57 -1.58
N ASP A 289 -2.86 -16.02 -0.38
CA ASP A 289 -2.94 -16.80 0.86
C ASP A 289 -4.37 -17.38 0.99
N PRO A 290 -4.55 -18.69 1.19
CA PRO A 290 -5.87 -19.33 1.30
C PRO A 290 -6.67 -18.83 2.51
N HIS A 291 -6.01 -18.28 3.52
CA HIS A 291 -6.64 -17.71 4.71
C HIS A 291 -6.99 -16.23 4.57
N LEU A 292 -6.77 -15.63 3.39
CA LEU A 292 -7.18 -14.26 3.14
C LEU A 292 -8.70 -14.20 2.91
N ALA A 293 -9.40 -13.44 3.73
CA ALA A 293 -10.84 -13.26 3.63
C ALA A 293 -11.23 -11.79 3.89
N VAL A 294 -12.35 -11.37 3.33
CA VAL A 294 -13.02 -10.13 3.72
C VAL A 294 -14.36 -10.51 4.33
N GLU A 295 -14.53 -10.18 5.58
CA GLU A 295 -15.80 -10.33 6.27
C GLU A 295 -16.66 -9.09 6.01
N ARG A 296 -17.64 -9.24 5.12
CA ARG A 296 -18.42 -8.10 4.60
C ARG A 296 -19.28 -7.43 5.66
N GLN A 297 -19.83 -8.20 6.61
CA GLN A 297 -20.69 -7.69 7.68
C GLN A 297 -19.89 -6.85 8.68
N SER A 298 -18.65 -7.27 8.94
CA SER A 298 -17.80 -6.60 9.91
C SER A 298 -16.96 -5.46 9.32
N GLY A 299 -16.77 -5.42 7.99
CA GLY A 299 -15.85 -4.48 7.35
C GLY A 299 -14.39 -4.76 7.69
N PHE A 300 -13.98 -6.02 7.84
CA PHE A 300 -12.61 -6.40 8.18
C PHE A 300 -12.00 -7.36 7.14
N VAL A 301 -10.73 -7.15 6.85
CA VAL A 301 -9.87 -8.14 6.17
C VAL A 301 -9.29 -9.07 7.21
N ILE A 302 -9.48 -10.38 7.02
CA ILE A 302 -8.87 -11.43 7.84
C ILE A 302 -7.70 -12.01 7.05
N ARG A 303 -6.55 -12.17 7.70
CA ARG A 303 -5.37 -12.76 7.08
C ARG A 303 -4.53 -13.55 8.08
N ARG A 304 -3.75 -14.49 7.57
CA ARG A 304 -2.70 -15.16 8.33
C ARG A 304 -1.53 -14.18 8.52
N ILE A 305 -0.93 -14.19 9.69
CA ILE A 305 0.40 -13.59 9.90
C ILE A 305 1.37 -14.70 10.36
N ALA A 306 2.57 -14.68 9.79
CA ALA A 306 3.58 -15.71 9.98
C ALA A 306 4.98 -15.09 9.87
N PRO A 307 6.04 -15.76 10.38
CA PRO A 307 7.40 -15.23 10.35
C PRO A 307 7.92 -14.92 8.93
N ASP A 308 7.49 -15.68 7.93
CA ASP A 308 7.89 -15.55 6.54
C ASP A 308 7.01 -14.58 5.70
N SER A 309 6.04 -13.90 6.33
CA SER A 309 5.32 -12.78 5.73
C SER A 309 6.14 -11.50 5.90
N ARG A 310 7.02 -11.21 4.96
CA ARG A 310 8.11 -10.23 5.12
C ARG A 310 8.25 -9.29 3.92
N LYS A 311 8.83 -8.13 4.20
CA LYS A 311 9.37 -7.22 3.18
C LYS A 311 10.79 -7.62 2.80
N ILE A 312 11.24 -7.26 1.59
CA ILE A 312 12.64 -7.44 1.20
C ILE A 312 13.51 -6.50 2.05
N ASN A 313 14.62 -7.06 2.55
CA ASN A 313 15.69 -6.31 3.18
C ASN A 313 16.99 -6.59 2.43
N LEU A 314 17.44 -5.64 1.62
CA LEU A 314 18.70 -5.76 0.90
C LEU A 314 19.93 -5.55 1.82
N GLY A 315 19.76 -4.86 2.94
CA GLY A 315 20.82 -4.60 3.92
C GLY A 315 22.08 -4.03 3.27
N ASP A 316 23.23 -4.47 3.74
CA ASP A 316 24.56 -4.07 3.22
C ASP A 316 24.87 -4.63 1.82
N HIS A 317 24.00 -5.50 1.29
CA HIS A 317 24.11 -6.04 -0.08
C HIS A 317 23.40 -5.17 -1.12
N ALA A 318 22.75 -4.07 -0.71
CA ALA A 318 22.12 -3.16 -1.64
C ALA A 318 23.15 -2.57 -2.62
N ASN A 319 22.81 -2.60 -3.90
CA ASN A 319 23.58 -1.99 -4.97
C ASN A 319 22.68 -1.70 -6.17
N MET A 320 23.18 -0.91 -7.11
CA MET A 320 22.42 -0.49 -8.28
C MET A 320 21.75 -1.65 -9.05
N LYS A 321 22.47 -2.77 -9.26
CA LYS A 321 21.95 -3.93 -10.00
C LYS A 321 20.77 -4.59 -9.28
N LEU A 322 20.87 -4.77 -7.96
CA LEU A 322 19.80 -5.38 -7.15
C LEU A 322 18.59 -4.45 -7.04
N GLU A 323 18.83 -3.17 -6.86
CA GLU A 323 17.76 -2.18 -6.78
C GLU A 323 16.99 -2.04 -8.10
N LEU A 324 17.68 -2.02 -9.24
CA LEU A 324 17.05 -2.04 -10.57
C LEU A 324 16.25 -3.32 -10.79
N ARG A 325 16.78 -4.47 -10.38
CA ARG A 325 16.09 -5.75 -10.48
C ARG A 325 14.84 -5.79 -9.62
N LEU A 326 14.89 -5.20 -8.41
CA LEU A 326 13.74 -5.11 -7.52
C LEU A 326 12.66 -4.18 -8.08
N LEU A 327 13.05 -3.00 -8.60
CA LEU A 327 12.12 -2.07 -9.25
C LEU A 327 11.44 -2.69 -10.48
N HIS A 328 12.21 -3.41 -11.29
CA HIS A 328 11.66 -4.18 -12.42
C HIS A 328 10.63 -5.20 -11.95
N ALA A 329 10.90 -5.95 -10.86
CA ALA A 329 9.97 -6.93 -10.32
C ALA A 329 8.70 -6.25 -9.73
N MET A 330 8.83 -5.07 -9.10
CA MET A 330 7.70 -4.26 -8.65
C MET A 330 6.83 -3.80 -9.81
N GLY A 331 7.44 -3.28 -10.88
CA GLY A 331 6.76 -2.92 -12.11
C GLY A 331 6.02 -4.11 -12.73
N PHE A 332 6.67 -5.28 -12.78
CA PHE A 332 6.07 -6.51 -13.29
C PHE A 332 4.79 -6.89 -12.52
N ASP A 333 4.82 -6.87 -11.19
CA ASP A 333 3.65 -7.22 -10.37
C ASP A 333 2.48 -6.24 -10.59
N ILE A 334 2.76 -4.93 -10.68
CA ILE A 334 1.73 -3.93 -11.02
C ILE A 334 1.16 -4.17 -12.43
N GLY A 335 2.03 -4.47 -13.42
CA GLY A 335 1.59 -4.80 -14.77
C GLY A 335 0.67 -6.03 -14.81
N ALA A 336 1.03 -7.08 -14.07
CA ALA A 336 0.25 -8.30 -13.96
C ALA A 336 -1.12 -8.05 -13.27
N ILE A 337 -1.17 -7.16 -12.27
CA ILE A 337 -2.44 -6.75 -11.61
C ILE A 337 -3.32 -6.00 -12.63
N HIS A 338 -2.78 -5.03 -13.36
CA HIS A 338 -3.54 -4.23 -14.32
C HIS A 338 -4.02 -5.05 -15.52
N ALA A 339 -3.25 -6.04 -15.96
CA ALA A 339 -3.63 -6.96 -17.03
C ALA A 339 -4.93 -7.72 -16.73
N ALA A 340 -5.19 -8.02 -15.46
CA ALA A 340 -6.41 -8.70 -15.01
C ALA A 340 -7.71 -7.96 -15.37
N THR A 341 -7.64 -6.68 -15.73
CA THR A 341 -8.80 -5.89 -16.18
C THR A 341 -9.13 -6.06 -17.66
N GLY A 342 -8.32 -6.81 -18.42
CA GLY A 342 -8.47 -6.95 -19.88
C GLY A 342 -8.09 -5.69 -20.67
N ALA A 343 -7.43 -4.72 -20.05
CA ALA A 343 -7.09 -3.44 -20.67
C ALA A 343 -5.67 -3.39 -21.26
N SER A 344 -4.89 -4.49 -21.24
CA SER A 344 -3.47 -4.52 -21.63
C SER A 344 -3.22 -3.89 -23.00
N GLY A 345 -4.03 -4.22 -24.02
CA GLY A 345 -3.88 -3.64 -25.36
C GLY A 345 -4.03 -2.11 -25.36
N LYS A 346 -5.05 -1.57 -24.67
CA LYS A 346 -5.25 -0.11 -24.56
C LYS A 346 -4.10 0.58 -23.81
N ILE A 347 -3.58 -0.08 -22.78
CA ILE A 347 -2.43 0.44 -21.99
C ILE A 347 -1.18 0.47 -22.88
N ILE A 348 -0.90 -0.60 -23.63
CA ILE A 348 0.25 -0.67 -24.53
C ILE A 348 0.20 0.43 -25.60
N GLU A 349 -0.99 0.65 -26.19
CA GLU A 349 -1.18 1.73 -27.17
C GLU A 349 -1.00 3.12 -26.56
N ASP A 350 -1.44 3.34 -25.33
CA ASP A 350 -1.21 4.58 -24.61
C ASP A 350 0.30 4.79 -24.29
N LEU A 351 0.98 3.73 -23.83
CA LEU A 351 2.43 3.77 -23.55
C LEU A 351 3.29 4.08 -24.78
N LYS A 352 2.87 3.69 -25.98
CA LYS A 352 3.58 4.01 -27.24
C LYS A 352 3.53 5.51 -27.59
N LYS A 353 2.52 6.21 -27.09
CA LYS A 353 2.30 7.65 -27.37
C LYS A 353 3.01 8.57 -26.38
N ARG A 354 3.53 8.01 -25.27
CA ARG A 354 4.16 8.78 -24.21
C ARG A 354 5.63 8.99 -24.48
N ASP A 355 6.13 10.14 -24.07
CA ASP A 355 7.56 10.43 -24.10
C ASP A 355 8.35 9.40 -23.28
N SER A 356 9.61 9.19 -23.64
CA SER A 356 10.45 8.15 -23.01
C SER A 356 10.70 8.40 -21.52
N ASP A 357 10.66 9.64 -21.05
CA ASP A 357 10.93 10.07 -19.68
C ASP A 357 9.68 10.48 -18.88
N TRP A 358 8.47 10.28 -19.45
CA TRP A 358 7.21 10.71 -18.84
C TRP A 358 7.06 10.29 -17.37
N LEU A 359 7.44 9.03 -17.05
CA LEU A 359 7.32 8.51 -15.68
C LEU A 359 8.31 9.19 -14.73
N HIS A 360 9.54 9.45 -15.21
CA HIS A 360 10.54 10.18 -14.44
C HIS A 360 10.07 11.60 -14.13
N ALA A 361 9.57 12.33 -15.14
CA ALA A 361 9.07 13.69 -15.00
C ALA A 361 7.87 13.76 -14.05
N ALA A 362 6.86 12.90 -14.23
CA ALA A 362 5.69 12.82 -13.37
C ALA A 362 6.06 12.45 -11.92
N ALA A 363 6.97 11.48 -11.72
CA ALA A 363 7.43 11.10 -10.39
C ALA A 363 8.22 12.21 -9.70
N LYS A 364 8.97 13.03 -10.46
CA LYS A 364 9.68 14.21 -9.95
C LYS A 364 8.70 15.26 -9.42
N ALA A 365 7.67 15.59 -10.21
CA ALA A 365 6.63 16.54 -9.81
C ALA A 365 5.86 16.02 -8.58
N ALA A 366 5.49 14.75 -8.58
CA ALA A 366 4.77 14.14 -7.48
C ALA A 366 5.60 14.07 -6.18
N ALA A 367 6.90 13.79 -6.26
CA ALA A 367 7.78 13.80 -5.09
C ALA A 367 7.96 15.22 -4.53
N ALA A 368 8.08 16.23 -5.39
CA ALA A 368 8.17 17.64 -4.96
C ALA A 368 6.90 18.08 -4.22
N ALA A 369 5.71 17.74 -4.71
CA ALA A 369 4.46 18.06 -4.04
C ALA A 369 4.35 17.37 -2.66
N VAL A 370 4.84 16.13 -2.53
CA VAL A 370 4.91 15.43 -1.23
C VAL A 370 5.87 16.15 -0.27
N GLU A 371 7.01 16.64 -0.77
CA GLU A 371 7.98 17.39 0.04
C GLU A 371 7.41 18.73 0.52
N GLU A 372 6.64 19.43 -0.32
CA GLU A 372 5.94 20.68 0.07
C GLU A 372 4.91 20.43 1.18
N ASP A 373 4.04 19.44 1.00
CA ASP A 373 3.05 19.05 2.02
C ASP A 373 3.74 18.56 3.32
N PHE A 374 4.89 17.88 3.22
CA PHE A 374 5.69 17.45 4.37
C PHE A 374 6.27 18.63 5.15
N GLU A 375 6.79 19.66 4.46
CA GLU A 375 7.31 20.87 5.12
C GLU A 375 6.17 21.69 5.79
N GLU A 376 4.95 21.65 5.25
CA GLU A 376 3.76 22.20 5.93
C GLU A 376 3.46 21.42 7.21
N TRP A 377 3.44 20.07 7.15
CA TRP A 377 3.16 19.20 8.29
C TRP A 377 4.19 19.32 9.42
N LYS A 378 5.46 19.48 9.12
CA LYS A 378 6.52 19.63 10.13
C LYS A 378 6.30 20.82 11.06
N LYS A 379 5.64 21.87 10.58
CA LYS A 379 5.36 23.08 11.37
C LYS A 379 4.22 22.91 12.36
N VAL A 380 3.41 21.85 12.20
CA VAL A 380 2.26 21.59 13.07
C VAL A 380 2.75 21.22 14.47
N LYS A 381 2.24 21.89 15.51
CA LYS A 381 2.46 21.47 16.89
C LYS A 381 1.52 20.31 17.21
N LEU A 382 2.08 19.13 17.40
CA LEU A 382 1.33 17.94 17.81
C LEU A 382 1.22 17.91 19.35
N PRO A 383 0.13 17.37 19.91
CA PRO A 383 0.04 17.10 21.34
C PRO A 383 1.22 16.20 21.79
N GLN A 384 1.70 16.45 23.00
CA GLN A 384 2.74 15.62 23.63
C GLN A 384 2.17 14.32 24.14
#